data_cf025e6d75c08bf558380ac1badf2354
#
_entry.id   cf025e6d75c08bf558380ac1badf2354
#
_cell.length_a   1.000
_cell.length_b   1.000
_cell.length_c   1.000
_cell.angle_alpha   90.00
_cell.angle_beta   90.00
_cell.angle_gamma   90.00
#
_symmetry.space_group_name_H-M   'P 1'
#
loop_
_entity.id
_entity.type
_entity.pdbx_description
1 polymer ?
#
loop_
_entity_poly.entity_id
_entity_poly.type
_entity_poly.pdbx_seq_one_letter_code
_entity_poly.pdbx_strand_id
1 'polypeptide(L)'
;MKKIPQVWSDALYWLGYNLAGIIIPVVISILAVCAMKLTFSLSAITNGGQFAIYSAAMSITTIYVIAKPNPKRLPFTEIFGLLCLLTFAGAVALFVFSILYVNGVDIATWVVEWPSIALFVFCAGVTFFAVLNDNRRTEMSQMELQHIKQSRLDSLNEDFDKIG
;
A
#
# COMPACT_ATOMS: atom_id res chain seq x y z
N MET A 1 13.15 19.48 17.88
CA MET A 1 12.33 18.45 17.22
C MET A 1 13.09 17.95 16.01
N LYS A 2 13.45 16.66 15.93
CA LYS A 2 14.07 16.08 14.73
C LYS A 2 13.02 16.13 13.60
N LYS A 3 13.34 16.78 12.48
CA LYS A 3 12.48 16.75 11.28
C LYS A 3 12.33 15.29 10.86
N ILE A 4 11.10 14.81 10.76
CA ILE A 4 10.81 13.49 10.17
C ILE A 4 11.40 13.51 8.76
N PRO A 5 12.23 12.54 8.38
CA PRO A 5 12.79 12.49 7.05
C PRO A 5 11.66 12.58 6.01
N GLN A 6 11.86 13.35 4.96
CA GLN A 6 10.84 13.60 3.92
C GLN A 6 10.27 12.30 3.34
N VAL A 7 11.11 11.28 3.21
CA VAL A 7 10.73 9.92 2.77
C VAL A 7 9.59 9.30 3.61
N TRP A 8 9.62 9.51 4.94
CA TRP A 8 8.57 9.03 5.83
C TRP A 8 7.28 9.82 5.67
N SER A 9 7.41 11.14 5.51
CA SER A 9 6.28 12.04 5.27
C SER A 9 5.56 11.64 3.98
N ASP A 10 6.29 11.43 2.90
CA ASP A 10 5.72 11.05 1.59
C ASP A 10 5.06 9.67 1.64
N ALA A 11 5.67 8.71 2.34
CA ALA A 11 5.07 7.39 2.54
C ALA A 11 3.76 7.46 3.36
N LEU A 12 3.72 8.30 4.40
CA LEU A 12 2.51 8.53 5.21
C LEU A 12 1.42 9.23 4.41
N TYR A 13 1.77 10.26 3.60
CA TYR A 13 0.81 10.91 2.72
C TYR A 13 0.20 9.92 1.72
N TRP A 14 1.05 9.10 1.08
CA TRP A 14 0.60 8.10 0.13
C TRP A 14 -0.34 7.07 0.78
N LEU A 15 0.04 6.56 1.97
CA LEU A 15 -0.83 5.67 2.75
C LEU A 15 -2.14 6.36 3.13
N GLY A 16 -2.09 7.63 3.56
CA GLY A 16 -3.26 8.43 3.91
C GLY A 16 -4.24 8.56 2.74
N TYR A 17 -3.76 8.85 1.52
CA TYR A 17 -4.60 8.90 0.33
C TYR A 17 -5.25 7.55 0.01
N ASN A 18 -4.51 6.46 0.12
CA ASN A 18 -5.08 5.12 -0.11
C ASN A 18 -6.12 4.76 0.95
N LEU A 19 -5.85 5.04 2.23
CA LEU A 19 -6.82 4.83 3.31
C LEU A 19 -8.05 5.72 3.16
N ALA A 20 -7.90 6.97 2.76
CA ALA A 20 -9.02 7.86 2.49
C ALA A 20 -9.93 7.29 1.39
N GLY A 21 -9.35 6.78 0.31
CA GLY A 21 -10.10 6.11 -0.76
C GLY A 21 -10.91 4.90 -0.28
N ILE A 22 -10.47 4.23 0.78
CA ILE A 22 -11.16 3.09 1.41
C ILE A 22 -12.20 3.56 2.42
N ILE A 23 -11.87 4.58 3.22
CA ILE A 23 -12.74 5.10 4.29
C ILE A 23 -13.98 5.78 3.70
N ILE A 24 -13.86 6.51 2.59
CA ILE A 24 -14.98 7.22 1.96
C ILE A 24 -16.15 6.28 1.63
N PRO A 25 -15.98 5.14 0.92
CA PRO A 25 -17.07 4.20 0.68
C PRO A 25 -17.67 3.61 1.95
N VAL A 26 -16.85 3.36 2.97
CA VAL A 26 -17.33 2.86 4.27
C VAL A 26 -18.22 3.90 4.96
N VAL A 27 -17.79 5.16 4.98
CA VAL A 27 -18.58 6.26 5.56
C VAL A 27 -19.90 6.43 4.79
N ILE A 28 -19.88 6.38 3.47
CA ILE A 28 -21.09 6.45 2.64
C ILE A 28 -22.02 5.28 2.95
N SER A 29 -21.50 4.07 3.11
CA SER A 29 -22.30 2.88 3.48
C SER A 29 -22.94 3.04 4.85
N ILE A 30 -22.22 3.56 5.84
CA ILE A 30 -22.76 3.84 7.18
C ILE A 30 -23.88 4.89 7.10
N LEU A 31 -23.67 5.98 6.36
CA LEU A 31 -24.67 7.02 6.17
C LEU A 31 -25.94 6.47 5.50
N ALA A 32 -25.78 5.60 4.49
CA ALA A 32 -26.90 4.95 3.82
C ALA A 32 -27.72 4.07 4.80
N VAL A 33 -27.05 3.23 5.61
CA VAL A 33 -27.70 2.40 6.64
C VAL A 33 -28.45 3.26 7.65
N CYS A 34 -27.84 4.36 8.12
CA CYS A 34 -28.48 5.31 9.04
C CYS A 34 -29.70 6.00 8.39
N ALA A 35 -29.61 6.42 7.13
CA ALA A 35 -30.70 7.05 6.41
C ALA A 35 -31.90 6.11 6.20
N MET A 36 -31.63 4.82 6.02
CA MET A 36 -32.66 3.79 5.88
C MET A 36 -33.23 3.31 7.23
N LYS A 37 -32.78 3.90 8.35
CA LYS A 37 -33.16 3.50 9.72
C LYS A 37 -32.94 2.00 10.02
N LEU A 38 -31.96 1.40 9.36
CA LEU A 38 -31.54 0.03 9.61
C LEU A 38 -30.63 -0.02 10.84
N THR A 39 -30.70 -1.13 11.58
CA THR A 39 -29.77 -1.36 12.71
C THR A 39 -28.36 -1.52 12.17
N PHE A 40 -27.46 -0.62 12.59
CA PHE A 40 -26.05 -0.73 12.25
C PHE A 40 -25.46 -1.98 12.91
N SER A 41 -24.92 -2.87 12.09
CA SER A 41 -24.08 -3.97 12.58
C SER A 41 -22.74 -3.94 11.84
N LEU A 42 -21.67 -4.20 12.57
CA LEU A 42 -20.34 -4.29 11.97
C LEU A 42 -20.30 -5.40 10.90
N SER A 43 -21.05 -6.48 11.14
CA SER A 43 -21.21 -7.59 10.20
C SER A 43 -21.79 -7.16 8.85
N ALA A 44 -22.65 -6.15 8.78
CA ALA A 44 -23.19 -5.65 7.51
C ALA A 44 -22.11 -5.05 6.60
N ILE A 45 -21.04 -4.50 7.19
CA ILE A 45 -19.91 -3.95 6.46
C ILE A 45 -18.86 -5.02 6.13
N THR A 46 -18.59 -5.93 7.08
CA THR A 46 -17.55 -6.95 6.94
C THR A 46 -17.99 -8.13 6.09
N ASN A 47 -19.26 -8.55 6.21
CA ASN A 47 -19.79 -9.70 5.49
C ASN A 47 -19.95 -9.48 3.97
N GLY A 48 -20.02 -8.24 3.53
CA GLY A 48 -20.05 -7.90 2.10
C GLY A 48 -18.70 -8.06 1.37
N GLY A 49 -17.67 -8.57 2.03
CA GLY A 49 -16.34 -8.78 1.42
C GLY A 49 -15.59 -7.50 1.10
N GLN A 50 -16.04 -6.34 1.59
CA GLN A 50 -15.44 -5.04 1.28
C GLN A 50 -13.97 -4.97 1.71
N PHE A 51 -13.62 -5.45 2.90
CA PHE A 51 -12.24 -5.47 3.37
C PHE A 51 -11.35 -6.38 2.52
N ALA A 52 -11.89 -7.49 2.02
CA ALA A 52 -11.17 -8.37 1.10
C ALA A 52 -10.88 -7.67 -0.24
N ILE A 53 -11.86 -6.96 -0.81
CA ILE A 53 -11.68 -6.19 -2.05
C ILE A 53 -10.62 -5.09 -1.85
N TYR A 54 -10.67 -4.36 -0.74
CA TYR A 54 -9.69 -3.31 -0.43
C TYR A 54 -8.28 -3.88 -0.23
N SER A 55 -8.17 -5.03 0.44
CA SER A 55 -6.88 -5.73 0.59
C SER A 55 -6.32 -6.16 -0.76
N ALA A 56 -7.16 -6.68 -1.66
CA ALA A 56 -6.76 -7.05 -3.01
C ALA A 56 -6.29 -5.83 -3.81
N ALA A 57 -7.02 -4.72 -3.76
CA ALA A 57 -6.66 -3.47 -4.44
C ALA A 57 -5.31 -2.91 -3.92
N MET A 58 -5.10 -2.90 -2.60
CA MET A 58 -3.83 -2.48 -2.00
C MET A 58 -2.68 -3.40 -2.40
N SER A 59 -2.90 -4.71 -2.46
CA SER A 59 -1.88 -5.68 -2.89
C SER A 59 -1.45 -5.44 -4.33
N ILE A 60 -2.39 -5.19 -5.25
CA ILE A 60 -2.11 -4.87 -6.66
C ILE A 60 -1.29 -3.59 -6.76
N THR A 61 -1.69 -2.53 -6.05
CA THR A 61 -0.98 -1.25 -6.04
C THR A 61 0.45 -1.42 -5.53
N THR A 62 0.63 -2.25 -4.49
CA THR A 62 1.94 -2.54 -3.91
C THR A 62 2.82 -3.34 -4.89
N ILE A 63 2.25 -4.34 -5.57
CA ILE A 63 2.96 -5.09 -6.63
C ILE A 63 3.43 -4.13 -7.72
N TYR A 64 2.59 -3.18 -8.14
CA TYR A 64 2.97 -2.17 -9.12
C TYR A 64 4.15 -1.31 -8.66
N VAL A 65 4.15 -0.85 -7.40
CA VAL A 65 5.27 -0.09 -6.82
C VAL A 65 6.56 -0.91 -6.80
N ILE A 66 6.47 -2.19 -6.45
CA ILE A 66 7.61 -3.11 -6.38
C ILE A 66 8.14 -3.47 -7.78
N ALA A 67 7.25 -3.67 -8.75
CA ALA A 67 7.60 -4.07 -10.12
C ALA A 67 8.22 -2.92 -10.96
N LYS A 68 8.12 -1.68 -10.47
CA LYS A 68 8.68 -0.52 -11.15
C LYS A 68 10.17 -0.71 -11.42
N PRO A 69 10.65 -0.56 -12.67
CA PRO A 69 12.05 -0.75 -13.00
C PRO A 69 12.91 0.28 -12.23
N ASN A 70 13.78 -0.22 -11.39
CA ASN A 70 14.71 0.62 -10.63
C ASN A 70 16.07 -0.06 -10.62
N PRO A 71 17.17 0.66 -10.95
CA PRO A 71 18.52 0.09 -11.08
C PRO A 71 19.08 -0.49 -9.78
N LYS A 72 18.59 -0.04 -8.62
CA LYS A 72 19.02 -0.57 -7.31
C LYS A 72 17.90 -1.40 -6.66
N ARG A 73 17.92 -2.72 -6.84
CA ARG A 73 17.04 -3.62 -6.11
C ARG A 73 17.52 -3.76 -4.67
N LEU A 74 16.65 -3.48 -3.71
CA LEU A 74 16.92 -3.78 -2.31
C LEU A 74 16.67 -5.27 -2.03
N PRO A 75 17.42 -5.90 -1.10
CA PRO A 75 17.39 -7.36 -0.90
C PRO A 75 16.03 -7.93 -0.50
N PHE A 76 15.11 -7.10 -0.02
CA PHE A 76 13.78 -7.53 0.46
C PHE A 76 12.65 -7.38 -0.58
N THR A 77 12.94 -6.90 -1.79
CA THR A 77 11.90 -6.64 -2.81
C THR A 77 11.14 -7.90 -3.20
N GLU A 78 11.83 -9.03 -3.30
CA GLU A 78 11.22 -10.32 -3.65
C GLU A 78 10.30 -10.85 -2.54
N ILE A 79 10.70 -10.66 -1.27
CA ILE A 79 9.89 -11.04 -0.11
C ILE A 79 8.60 -10.21 -0.07
N PHE A 80 8.68 -8.90 -0.31
CA PHE A 80 7.49 -8.06 -0.40
C PHE A 80 6.57 -8.47 -1.55
N GLY A 81 7.14 -8.83 -2.70
CA GLY A 81 6.37 -9.37 -3.83
C GLY A 81 5.62 -10.65 -3.48
N LEU A 82 6.28 -11.59 -2.81
CA LEU A 82 5.67 -12.82 -2.34
C LEU A 82 4.56 -12.56 -1.31
N LEU A 83 4.82 -11.69 -0.33
CA LEU A 83 3.82 -11.29 0.67
C LEU A 83 2.59 -10.67 0.01
N CYS A 84 2.76 -9.80 -1.00
CA CYS A 84 1.66 -9.21 -1.74
C CYS A 84 0.85 -10.24 -2.53
N LEU A 85 1.50 -11.24 -3.12
CA LEU A 85 0.79 -12.34 -3.79
C LEU A 85 -0.01 -13.19 -2.81
N LEU A 86 0.57 -13.50 -1.65
CA LEU A 86 -0.14 -14.26 -0.61
C LEU A 86 -1.32 -13.47 -0.04
N THR A 87 -1.16 -12.17 0.20
CA THR A 87 -2.27 -11.31 0.66
C THR A 87 -3.35 -11.18 -0.39
N PHE A 88 -2.99 -11.07 -1.67
CA PHE A 88 -3.95 -11.04 -2.76
C PHE A 88 -4.75 -12.36 -2.84
N ALA A 89 -4.06 -13.50 -2.81
CA ALA A 89 -4.71 -14.81 -2.83
C ALA A 89 -5.64 -15.00 -1.63
N GLY A 90 -5.20 -14.61 -0.43
CA GLY A 90 -6.02 -14.62 0.79
C GLY A 90 -7.24 -13.72 0.68
N ALA A 91 -7.10 -12.53 0.10
CA ALA A 91 -8.19 -11.59 -0.13
C ALA A 91 -9.26 -12.18 -1.10
N VAL A 92 -8.81 -12.80 -2.19
CA VAL A 92 -9.71 -13.47 -3.14
C VAL A 92 -10.46 -14.63 -2.47
N ALA A 93 -9.77 -15.44 -1.68
CA ALA A 93 -10.41 -16.54 -0.94
C ALA A 93 -11.48 -16.02 0.05
N LEU A 94 -11.15 -14.99 0.84
CA LEU A 94 -12.11 -14.37 1.77
C LEU A 94 -13.29 -13.73 1.06
N PHE A 95 -13.08 -13.13 -0.10
CA PHE A 95 -14.16 -12.59 -0.92
C PHE A 95 -15.10 -13.69 -1.40
N VAL A 96 -14.56 -14.83 -1.84
CA VAL A 96 -15.40 -16.01 -2.22
C VAL A 96 -16.20 -16.51 -1.04
N PHE A 97 -15.59 -16.64 0.15
CA PHE A 97 -16.33 -17.03 1.36
C PHE A 97 -17.43 -16.02 1.72
N SER A 98 -17.17 -14.74 1.54
CA SER A 98 -18.17 -13.68 1.74
C SER A 98 -19.36 -13.83 0.80
N ILE A 99 -19.12 -14.11 -0.48
CA ILE A 99 -20.18 -14.39 -1.47
C ILE A 99 -20.98 -15.63 -1.08
N LEU A 100 -20.34 -16.71 -0.69
CA LEU A 100 -21.00 -17.94 -0.26
C LEU A 100 -21.89 -17.69 0.97
N TYR A 101 -21.38 -16.92 1.95
CA TYR A 101 -22.15 -16.52 3.13
C TYR A 101 -23.41 -15.72 2.76
N VAL A 102 -23.28 -14.72 1.88
CA VAL A 102 -24.40 -13.90 1.42
C VAL A 102 -25.44 -14.73 0.65
N ASN A 103 -25.02 -15.80 -0.03
CA ASN A 103 -25.90 -16.73 -0.74
C ASN A 103 -26.52 -17.83 0.17
N GLY A 104 -26.38 -17.69 1.49
CA GLY A 104 -27.04 -18.56 2.46
C GLY A 104 -26.28 -19.85 2.76
N VAL A 105 -25.02 -19.97 2.39
CA VAL A 105 -24.18 -21.08 2.84
C VAL A 105 -23.86 -20.87 4.32
N ASP A 106 -24.06 -21.88 5.13
CA ASP A 106 -23.80 -21.83 6.58
C ASP A 106 -22.30 -21.77 6.85
N ILE A 107 -21.78 -20.55 6.91
CA ILE A 107 -20.39 -20.26 7.25
C ILE A 107 -20.41 -19.43 8.53
N ALA A 108 -19.61 -19.84 9.52
CA ALA A 108 -19.49 -19.08 10.74
C ALA A 108 -18.96 -17.66 10.46
N THR A 109 -19.71 -16.63 10.85
CA THR A 109 -19.41 -15.20 10.55
C THR A 109 -17.99 -14.78 10.94
N TRP A 110 -17.51 -15.28 12.08
CA TRP A 110 -16.16 -14.98 12.55
C TRP A 110 -15.03 -15.41 11.61
N VAL A 111 -15.28 -16.45 10.77
CA VAL A 111 -14.31 -16.95 9.76
C VAL A 111 -14.11 -15.93 8.63
N VAL A 112 -15.10 -15.09 8.37
CA VAL A 112 -15.02 -14.06 7.33
C VAL A 112 -14.61 -12.72 7.93
N GLU A 113 -15.20 -12.33 9.05
CA GLU A 113 -14.99 -11.00 9.66
C GLU A 113 -13.55 -10.77 10.12
N TRP A 114 -13.09 -11.60 11.05
CA TRP A 114 -11.77 -11.39 11.66
C TRP A 114 -10.60 -11.56 10.70
N PRO A 115 -10.56 -12.62 9.86
CA PRO A 115 -9.51 -12.75 8.87
C PRO A 115 -9.49 -11.61 7.84
N SER A 116 -10.67 -11.07 7.45
CA SER A 116 -10.73 -9.95 6.52
C SER A 116 -10.14 -8.68 7.11
N ILE A 117 -10.44 -8.37 8.37
CA ILE A 117 -9.88 -7.23 9.08
C ILE A 117 -8.35 -7.41 9.28
N ALA A 118 -7.95 -8.60 9.75
CA ALA A 118 -6.53 -8.90 9.97
C ALA A 118 -5.72 -8.81 8.68
N LEU A 119 -6.26 -9.35 7.58
CA LEU A 119 -5.63 -9.28 6.26
C LEU A 119 -5.51 -7.83 5.77
N PHE A 120 -6.55 -7.02 5.99
CA PHE A 120 -6.54 -5.61 5.62
C PHE A 120 -5.44 -4.83 6.37
N VAL A 121 -5.35 -4.99 7.69
CA VAL A 121 -4.31 -4.35 8.51
C VAL A 121 -2.92 -4.81 8.09
N PHE A 122 -2.76 -6.11 7.85
CA PHE A 122 -1.49 -6.68 7.37
C PHE A 122 -1.10 -6.10 6.00
N CYS A 123 -2.05 -6.04 5.06
CA CYS A 123 -1.85 -5.49 3.73
C CYS A 123 -1.45 -4.00 3.79
N ALA A 124 -2.11 -3.21 4.64
CA ALA A 124 -1.75 -1.81 4.87
C ALA A 124 -0.32 -1.67 5.37
N GLY A 125 0.11 -2.53 6.30
CA GLY A 125 1.49 -2.58 6.79
C GLY A 125 2.49 -2.91 5.69
N VAL A 126 2.26 -3.99 4.92
CA VAL A 126 3.13 -4.39 3.80
C VAL A 126 3.25 -3.27 2.76
N THR A 127 2.12 -2.65 2.41
CA THR A 127 2.07 -1.53 1.47
C THR A 127 2.87 -0.34 1.96
N PHE A 128 2.70 0.04 3.23
CA PHE A 128 3.46 1.13 3.84
C PHE A 128 4.97 0.90 3.76
N PHE A 129 5.43 -0.29 4.16
CA PHE A 129 6.86 -0.61 4.11
C PHE A 129 7.39 -0.70 2.68
N ALA A 130 6.59 -1.20 1.72
CA ALA A 130 6.99 -1.23 0.31
C ALA A 130 7.18 0.18 -0.26
N VAL A 131 6.25 1.09 0.00
CA VAL A 131 6.33 2.49 -0.43
C VAL A 131 7.46 3.24 0.26
N LEU A 132 7.64 3.03 1.57
CA LEU A 132 8.77 3.59 2.31
C LEU A 132 10.11 3.16 1.71
N ASN A 133 10.21 1.89 1.33
CA ASN A 133 11.38 1.31 0.71
C ASN A 133 11.63 1.91 -0.69
N ASP A 134 10.58 2.07 -1.50
CA ASP A 134 10.68 2.70 -2.83
C ASP A 134 11.10 4.17 -2.74
N ASN A 135 10.53 4.94 -1.83
CA ASN A 135 10.89 6.33 -1.60
C ASN A 135 12.36 6.49 -1.19
N ARG A 136 12.86 5.65 -0.27
CA ARG A 136 14.29 5.64 0.11
C ARG A 136 15.20 5.35 -1.07
N ARG A 137 14.82 4.44 -1.95
CA ARG A 137 15.59 4.10 -3.16
C ARG A 137 15.65 5.27 -4.13
N THR A 138 14.52 5.95 -4.32
CA THR A 138 14.45 7.12 -5.21
C THR A 138 15.33 8.25 -4.70
N GLU A 139 15.34 8.50 -3.39
CA GLU A 139 16.19 9.52 -2.77
C GLU A 139 17.68 9.20 -2.94
N MET A 140 18.10 7.96 -2.67
CA MET A 140 19.49 7.54 -2.88
C MET A 140 19.94 7.67 -4.34
N SER A 141 19.07 7.32 -5.28
CA SER A 141 19.35 7.47 -6.72
C SER A 141 19.51 8.94 -7.13
N GLN A 142 18.70 9.83 -6.58
CA GLN A 142 18.81 11.28 -6.84
C GLN A 142 20.10 11.87 -6.27
N MET A 143 20.49 11.50 -5.05
CA MET A 143 21.76 11.95 -4.45
C MET A 143 22.96 11.51 -5.28
N GLU A 144 22.97 10.28 -5.77
CA GLU A 144 24.03 9.75 -6.61
C GLU A 144 24.14 10.50 -7.95
N LEU A 145 22.99 10.78 -8.58
CA LEU A 145 22.94 11.59 -9.79
C LEU A 145 23.44 13.02 -9.58
N GLN A 146 23.13 13.63 -8.44
CA GLN A 146 23.65 14.94 -8.08
C GLN A 146 25.16 14.90 -7.88
N HIS A 147 25.67 13.87 -7.19
CA HIS A 147 27.11 13.71 -6.98
C HIS A 147 27.87 13.52 -8.30
N ILE A 148 27.34 12.72 -9.23
CA ILE A 148 27.93 12.53 -10.57
C ILE A 148 27.92 13.85 -11.37
N LYS A 149 26.82 14.61 -11.32
CA LYS A 149 26.73 15.91 -11.98
C LYS A 149 27.78 16.91 -11.41
N GLN A 150 27.89 16.96 -10.10
CA GLN A 150 28.86 17.83 -9.43
C GLN A 150 30.29 17.46 -9.81
N SER A 151 30.65 16.17 -9.74
CA SER A 151 31.96 15.68 -10.13
C SER A 151 32.31 16.00 -11.59
N ARG A 152 31.32 15.93 -12.50
CA ARG A 152 31.53 16.33 -13.90
C ARG A 152 31.77 17.85 -14.07
N LEU A 153 31.04 18.67 -13.30
CA LEU A 153 31.22 20.12 -13.31
C LEU A 153 32.61 20.50 -12.78
N ASP A 154 33.04 19.85 -11.71
CA ASP A 154 34.35 20.09 -11.11
C ASP A 154 35.47 19.70 -12.09
N SER A 155 35.35 18.56 -12.79
CA SER A 155 36.33 18.15 -13.82
C SER A 155 36.39 19.10 -15.02
N LEU A 156 35.21 19.61 -15.45
CA LEU A 156 35.15 20.60 -16.52
C LEU A 156 35.85 21.94 -16.10
N ASN A 157 35.61 22.39 -14.89
CA ASN A 157 36.26 23.61 -14.37
C ASN A 157 37.79 23.45 -14.30
N GLU A 158 38.27 22.27 -13.83
CA GLU A 158 39.73 21.99 -13.84
C GLU A 158 40.33 21.97 -15.24
N ASP A 159 39.59 21.51 -16.25
CA ASP A 159 40.04 21.48 -17.63
C ASP A 159 40.08 22.92 -18.24
N PHE A 160 39.08 23.76 -17.88
CA PHE A 160 39.11 25.18 -18.28
C PHE A 160 40.27 25.96 -17.65
N ASP A 161 40.56 25.73 -16.37
CA ASP A 161 41.67 26.37 -15.66
C ASP A 161 43.07 25.98 -16.22
N LYS A 162 43.18 24.85 -16.90
CA LYS A 162 44.39 24.38 -17.55
C LYS A 162 44.63 24.99 -18.96
N ILE A 163 43.58 25.52 -19.57
CA ILE A 163 43.61 26.05 -20.94
C ILE A 163 43.78 27.59 -20.94
N GLY A 164 43.52 28.27 -19.83
CA GLY A 164 43.69 29.71 -19.65
C GLY A 164 45.03 30.05 -19.00
#